data_4cb1d017d316df4e9c90e7de10676d99
#
_entry.id   4cb1d017d316df4e9c90e7de10676d99
#
_cell.length_a   1.000
_cell.length_b   1.000
_cell.length_c   1.000
_cell.angle_alpha   90.00
_cell.angle_beta   90.00
_cell.angle_gamma   90.00
#
_symmetry.space_group_name_H-M   'P 1'
#
loop_
_entity.id
_entity.type
_entity.pdbx_description
1 polymer ?
#
loop_
_entity_poly.entity_id
_entity_poly.type
_entity_poly.pdbx_seq_one_letter_code
_entity_poly.pdbx_strand_id
1 'polypeptide(L)'
;NNIDDAFKRRIKFMINFVFPTPAVRLKLWKTILPEAAVLEEEIDFEFFAKNFELAGSNIKEVLTNAAYLAASENTGIANRHIVEAVKLNFKKYGKILSNEDFGYLGITK
;
A
#
# COMPACT_ATOMS: atom_id res chain seq x y z
N ASN A 1 -24.10 -5.09 -12.74
CA ASN A 1 -24.77 -5.30 -13.95
C ASN A 1 -23.86 -5.95 -14.95
N ASN A 2 -24.47 -6.48 -15.95
CA ASN A 2 -23.74 -7.23 -16.93
C ASN A 2 -22.65 -6.42 -17.62
N ILE A 3 -22.97 -5.20 -17.91
CA ILE A 3 -22.01 -4.36 -18.56
C ILE A 3 -20.84 -4.07 -17.65
N ASP A 4 -21.13 -3.87 -16.39
CA ASP A 4 -20.07 -3.65 -15.44
C ASP A 4 -19.15 -4.84 -15.33
N ASP A 5 -19.76 -6.00 -15.26
CA ASP A 5 -18.94 -7.19 -15.15
C ASP A 5 -18.11 -7.39 -16.37
N ALA A 6 -18.73 -7.22 -17.52
CA ALA A 6 -18.00 -7.38 -18.75
C ALA A 6 -16.93 -6.34 -18.86
N PHE A 7 -17.25 -5.15 -18.44
CA PHE A 7 -16.31 -4.07 -18.53
C PHE A 7 -15.11 -4.32 -17.61
N LYS A 8 -15.37 -4.74 -16.40
CA LYS A 8 -14.30 -5.01 -15.50
C LYS A 8 -13.39 -6.09 -16.00
N ARG A 9 -13.98 -7.13 -16.53
CA ARG A 9 -13.17 -8.20 -17.06
C ARG A 9 -12.38 -7.74 -18.25
N ARG A 10 -13.00 -6.95 -19.07
CA ARG A 10 -12.32 -6.46 -20.25
C ARG A 10 -11.20 -5.52 -19.91
N ILE A 11 -11.41 -4.76 -18.90
CA ILE A 11 -10.34 -3.86 -18.48
C ILE A 11 -9.11 -4.65 -18.18
N LYS A 12 -9.27 -5.75 -17.49
CA LYS A 12 -8.14 -6.56 -17.16
C LYS A 12 -7.44 -7.08 -18.38
N PHE A 13 -8.24 -7.38 -19.40
CA PHE A 13 -7.64 -7.90 -20.60
C PHE A 13 -7.14 -6.84 -21.50
N MET A 14 -7.99 -5.85 -21.73
CA MET A 14 -7.69 -4.86 -22.72
C MET A 14 -6.42 -4.19 -22.48
N ILE A 15 -6.21 -3.84 -21.27
CA ILE A 15 -5.04 -3.09 -20.99
C ILE A 15 -3.94 -3.97 -20.57
N ASN A 16 -4.20 -5.26 -20.65
CA ASN A 16 -3.19 -6.16 -20.21
C ASN A 16 -2.63 -5.70 -18.89
N PHE A 17 -3.54 -5.20 -18.09
CA PHE A 17 -3.12 -4.67 -16.84
C PHE A 17 -2.77 -5.80 -15.93
N VAL A 18 -1.56 -5.79 -15.49
CA VAL A 18 -1.06 -6.83 -14.61
C VAL A 18 -0.49 -6.12 -13.41
N PHE A 19 -0.93 -6.55 -12.23
CA PHE A 19 -0.35 -5.98 -11.05
C PHE A 19 1.12 -6.32 -11.00
N PRO A 20 1.94 -5.43 -10.48
CA PRO A 20 3.36 -5.71 -10.40
C PRO A 20 3.62 -6.94 -9.55
N THR A 21 4.66 -7.65 -9.89
CA THR A 21 5.10 -8.77 -9.06
C THR A 21 5.59 -8.23 -7.72
N PRO A 22 5.72 -9.11 -6.72
CA PRO A 22 6.27 -8.64 -5.44
C PRO A 22 7.63 -7.97 -5.59
N ALA A 23 8.47 -8.49 -6.47
CA ALA A 23 9.78 -7.88 -6.67
C ALA A 23 9.68 -6.47 -7.22
N VAL A 24 8.77 -6.28 -8.19
CA VAL A 24 8.56 -4.97 -8.76
C VAL A 24 7.93 -4.04 -7.73
N ARG A 25 6.99 -4.57 -6.95
CA ARG A 25 6.37 -3.76 -5.92
C ARG A 25 7.40 -3.26 -4.92
N LEU A 26 8.33 -4.13 -4.54
CA LEU A 26 9.37 -3.71 -3.61
C LEU A 26 10.17 -2.55 -4.18
N LYS A 27 10.49 -2.65 -5.46
CA LYS A 27 11.20 -1.58 -6.11
C LYS A 27 10.37 -0.29 -6.12
N LEU A 28 9.08 -0.43 -6.37
CA LEU A 28 8.20 0.73 -6.38
C LEU A 28 8.13 1.39 -5.01
N TRP A 29 8.00 0.59 -3.95
CA TRP A 29 7.96 1.14 -2.61
C TRP A 29 9.19 2.00 -2.33
N LYS A 30 10.35 1.48 -2.71
CA LYS A 30 11.59 2.18 -2.43
C LYS A 30 11.79 3.38 -3.33
N THR A 31 11.33 3.28 -4.57
CA THR A 31 11.52 4.34 -5.54
C THR A 31 10.55 5.49 -5.31
N ILE A 32 9.31 5.18 -4.98
CA ILE A 32 8.30 6.21 -4.82
C ILE A 32 8.52 6.99 -3.54
N LEU A 33 9.05 6.35 -2.51
CA LEU A 33 9.33 7.05 -1.27
C LEU A 33 10.38 8.11 -1.54
N PRO A 34 10.10 9.39 -1.22
CA PRO A 34 11.07 10.44 -1.47
C PRO A 34 12.32 10.25 -0.62
N GLU A 35 13.45 10.61 -1.20
CA GLU A 35 14.69 10.54 -0.44
C GLU A 35 14.66 11.41 0.78
N ALA A 36 13.97 12.51 0.68
CA ALA A 36 13.91 13.46 1.78
C ALA A 36 12.93 13.04 2.87
N ALA A 37 12.22 11.95 2.67
CA ALA A 37 11.27 11.51 3.66
C ALA A 37 11.99 11.15 4.96
N VAL A 38 11.41 11.56 6.06
CA VAL A 38 11.97 11.26 7.37
C VAL A 38 11.33 9.99 7.87
N LEU A 39 12.16 9.01 8.20
CA LEU A 39 11.67 7.74 8.72
C LEU A 39 11.99 7.67 10.20
N GLU A 40 11.03 7.19 10.95
CA GLU A 40 11.24 7.03 12.38
C GLU A 40 11.95 5.72 12.69
N GLU A 41 11.80 4.76 11.79
CA GLU A 41 12.39 3.46 11.98
C GLU A 41 12.57 2.85 10.59
N GLU A 42 13.21 1.72 10.55
CA GLU A 42 13.37 1.03 9.28
C GLU A 42 12.03 0.45 8.85
N ILE A 43 11.63 0.74 7.62
CA ILE A 43 10.35 0.28 7.11
C ILE A 43 10.53 -1.09 6.47
N ASP A 44 9.65 -2.01 6.81
CA ASP A 44 9.71 -3.37 6.27
C ASP A 44 9.01 -3.42 4.92
N PHE A 45 9.62 -2.81 3.93
CA PHE A 45 9.02 -2.76 2.61
C PHE A 45 8.82 -4.14 2.01
N GLU A 46 9.66 -5.09 2.37
CA GLU A 46 9.51 -6.44 1.83
C GLU A 46 8.20 -7.05 2.27
N PHE A 47 7.82 -6.83 3.50
CA PHE A 47 6.57 -7.36 3.98
C PHE A 47 5.40 -6.76 3.20
N PHE A 48 5.41 -5.45 3.03
CA PHE A 48 4.32 -4.79 2.32
C PHE A 48 4.29 -5.18 0.86
N ALA A 49 5.45 -5.31 0.24
CA ALA A 49 5.50 -5.69 -1.16
C ALA A 49 5.02 -7.10 -1.38
N LYS A 50 5.31 -7.98 -0.44
CA LYS A 50 4.97 -9.38 -0.60
C LYS A 50 3.51 -9.66 -0.35
N ASN A 51 2.93 -8.98 0.62
CA ASN A 51 1.62 -9.37 1.12
C ASN A 51 0.45 -8.54 0.59
N PHE A 52 0.70 -7.43 -0.06
CA PHE A 52 -0.40 -6.59 -0.52
C PHE A 52 -0.22 -6.25 -1.98
N GLU A 53 -1.18 -6.66 -2.79
CA GLU A 53 -1.15 -6.40 -4.22
C GLU A 53 -1.61 -4.98 -4.47
N LEU A 54 -0.66 -4.11 -4.75
CA LEU A 54 -0.95 -2.71 -5.01
C LEU A 54 -0.27 -2.30 -6.30
N ALA A 55 -0.96 -1.47 -7.05
CA ALA A 55 -0.35 -0.85 -8.22
C ALA A 55 0.50 0.32 -7.78
N GLY A 56 1.30 0.85 -8.70
CA GLY A 56 2.17 1.96 -8.36
C GLY A 56 1.42 3.16 -7.82
N SER A 57 0.26 3.47 -8.42
CA SER A 57 -0.52 4.60 -7.94
C SER A 57 -1.05 4.37 -6.53
N ASN A 58 -1.37 3.14 -6.20
CA ASN A 58 -1.83 2.83 -4.86
C ASN A 58 -0.70 2.96 -3.85
N ILE A 59 0.49 2.52 -4.24
CA ILE A 59 1.64 2.63 -3.37
C ILE A 59 1.94 4.10 -3.09
N LYS A 60 1.84 4.92 -4.13
CA LYS A 60 2.05 6.35 -3.95
C LYS A 60 1.03 6.94 -2.99
N GLU A 61 -0.21 6.54 -3.13
CA GLU A 61 -1.27 7.03 -2.26
C GLU A 61 -1.03 6.61 -0.82
N VAL A 62 -0.63 5.36 -0.62
CA VAL A 62 -0.35 4.85 0.70
C VAL A 62 0.79 5.63 1.35
N LEU A 63 1.86 5.85 0.60
CA LEU A 63 3.00 6.57 1.14
C LEU A 63 2.64 8.02 1.47
N THR A 64 1.83 8.64 0.62
CA THR A 64 1.40 10.01 0.87
C THR A 64 0.58 10.08 2.16
N ASN A 65 -0.34 9.14 2.32
CA ASN A 65 -1.17 9.13 3.53
C ASN A 65 -0.35 8.81 4.77
N ALA A 66 0.61 7.91 4.63
CA ALA A 66 1.47 7.59 5.77
C ALA A 66 2.27 8.81 6.19
N ALA A 67 2.74 9.58 5.22
CA ALA A 67 3.48 10.79 5.55
C ALA A 67 2.60 11.80 6.28
N TYR A 68 1.35 11.92 5.86
CA TYR A 68 0.41 12.78 6.54
C TYR A 68 0.19 12.35 7.97
N LEU A 69 0.00 11.05 8.16
CA LEU A 69 -0.22 10.54 9.52
C LEU A 69 0.97 10.82 10.42
N ALA A 70 2.16 10.57 9.88
CA ALA A 70 3.37 10.82 10.65
C ALA A 70 3.51 12.29 10.99
N ALA A 71 3.24 13.15 10.02
CA ALA A 71 3.36 14.58 10.24
C ALA A 71 2.38 15.05 11.32
N SER A 72 1.19 14.48 11.32
CA SER A 72 0.19 14.88 12.31
C SER A 72 0.62 14.48 13.71
N GLU A 73 1.50 13.50 13.82
CA GLU A 73 2.04 13.08 15.11
C GLU A 73 3.38 13.71 15.42
N ASN A 74 3.88 14.51 14.50
CA ASN A 74 5.20 15.13 14.65
C ASN A 74 6.31 14.10 14.72
N THR A 75 6.18 13.05 13.93
CA THR A 75 7.18 11.99 13.90
C THR A 75 7.57 11.71 12.46
N GLY A 76 8.60 10.90 12.30
CA GLY A 76 8.89 10.35 11.00
C GLY A 76 7.95 9.21 10.68
N ILE A 77 8.02 8.70 9.46
CA ILE A 77 7.15 7.62 9.03
C ILE A 77 7.63 6.32 9.68
N ALA A 78 6.70 5.61 10.27
CA ALA A 78 6.97 4.31 10.88
C ALA A 78 6.11 3.26 10.19
N ASN A 79 6.41 2.00 10.47
CA ASN A 79 5.61 0.92 9.88
C ASN A 79 4.14 1.05 10.23
N ARG A 80 3.82 1.52 11.43
CA ARG A 80 2.42 1.66 11.82
C ARG A 80 1.69 2.65 10.94
N HIS A 81 2.38 3.66 10.45
CA HIS A 81 1.75 4.63 9.54
C HIS A 81 1.45 3.97 8.20
N ILE A 82 2.37 3.14 7.73
CA ILE A 82 2.15 2.44 6.48
C ILE A 82 0.97 1.47 6.64
N VAL A 83 0.92 0.77 7.76
CA VAL A 83 -0.18 -0.16 8.02
C VAL A 83 -1.51 0.57 7.97
N GLU A 84 -1.60 1.69 8.64
CA GLU A 84 -2.84 2.45 8.67
C GLU A 84 -3.21 2.92 7.27
N ALA A 85 -2.23 3.39 6.53
CA ALA A 85 -2.48 3.87 5.17
C ALA A 85 -2.90 2.74 4.24
N VAL A 86 -2.33 1.55 4.41
CA VAL A 86 -2.72 0.41 3.61
C VAL A 86 -4.16 0.02 3.93
N LYS A 87 -4.52 0.02 5.21
CA LYS A 87 -5.89 -0.27 5.59
C LYS A 87 -6.87 0.70 4.96
N LEU A 88 -6.53 1.98 4.98
CA LEU A 88 -7.39 2.98 4.38
C LEU A 88 -7.53 2.77 2.89
N ASN A 89 -6.44 2.43 2.23
CA ASN A 89 -6.47 2.23 0.80
C ASN A 89 -7.36 1.05 0.44
N PHE A 90 -7.22 -0.05 1.15
CA PHE A 90 -8.03 -1.22 0.85
C PHE A 90 -9.50 -0.99 1.19
N LYS A 91 -9.76 -0.27 2.27
CA LYS A 91 -11.13 0.05 2.65
C LYS A 91 -11.80 0.87 1.56
N LYS A 92 -11.07 1.76 0.95
CA LYS A 92 -11.58 2.57 -0.13
C LYS A 92 -12.11 1.72 -1.27
N TYR A 93 -11.54 0.55 -1.47
CA TYR A 93 -11.97 -0.36 -2.52
C TYR A 93 -12.81 -1.51 -1.99
N GLY A 94 -13.34 -1.36 -0.79
CA GLY A 94 -14.31 -2.31 -0.29
C GLY A 94 -13.75 -3.48 0.49
N LYS A 95 -12.47 -3.46 0.81
CA LYS A 95 -11.89 -4.56 1.55
C LYS A 95 -11.41 -4.09 2.91
N ILE A 96 -11.85 -4.78 3.95
CA ILE A 96 -11.45 -4.46 5.31
C ILE A 96 -10.32 -5.38 5.71
N LEU A 97 -9.19 -4.78 6.07
CA LEU A 97 -8.06 -5.55 6.57
C LEU A 97 -8.09 -5.55 8.09
N SER A 98 -7.67 -6.64 8.66
CA SER A 98 -7.64 -6.75 10.11
C SER A 98 -6.19 -6.68 10.57
N ASN A 99 -6.04 -6.59 11.89
CA ASN A 99 -4.69 -6.58 12.45
C ASN A 99 -3.95 -7.87 12.16
N GLU A 100 -4.67 -8.95 11.97
CA GLU A 100 -4.01 -10.22 11.66
C GLU A 100 -3.25 -10.15 10.36
N ASP A 101 -3.72 -9.34 9.43
CA ASP A 101 -3.02 -9.20 8.16
C ASP A 101 -1.65 -8.58 8.34
N PHE A 102 -1.41 -7.96 9.49
CA PHE A 102 -0.15 -7.30 9.77
C PHE A 102 0.56 -7.88 10.98
N GLY A 103 0.11 -9.03 11.44
CA GLY A 103 0.59 -9.58 12.70
C GLY A 103 2.09 -9.78 12.77
N TYR A 104 2.66 -10.10 11.61
CA TYR A 104 4.09 -10.30 11.53
C TYR A 104 4.88 -9.09 12.04
N LEU A 105 4.37 -7.89 11.82
CA LEU A 105 5.09 -6.69 12.20
C LEU A 105 4.99 -6.38 13.69
N GLY A 106 4.10 -7.04 14.39
CA GLY A 106 3.96 -6.80 15.81
C GLY A 106 3.42 -5.43 16.16
N ILE A 107 2.74 -4.78 15.24
CA ILE A 107 2.23 -3.45 15.47
C ILE A 107 0.72 -3.40 15.41
N THR A 108 0.10 -4.48 15.75
CA THR A 108 -1.34 -4.62 15.60
C THR A 108 -2.13 -4.14 16.78
N LYS A 109 -1.50 -3.60 17.74
CA LYS A 109 -2.23 -3.18 18.92
C LYS A 109 -3.03 -1.96 18.73
#